data_cd94cf701bf8e76ebb34d559fc6e28e4
#
_entry.id   cd94cf701bf8e76ebb34d559fc6e28e4
#
_cell.length_a   1.000
_cell.length_b   1.000
_cell.length_c   1.000
_cell.angle_alpha   90.00
_cell.angle_beta   90.00
_cell.angle_gamma   90.00
#
_symmetry.space_group_name_H-M   'P 1'
#
loop_
_entity.id
_entity.type
_entity.pdbx_description
1 polymer ?
#
loop_
_entity_poly.entity_id
_entity_poly.type
_entity_poly.pdbx_seq_one_letter_code
_entity_poly.pdbx_strand_id
1 'polypeptide(L)'
;MNRFLPRAVLPLALAALAAACTPANTRPGASVPTAVKAGQSWVVTRPVIASQVLDTCSRPSPGQPPGRVTGYWAPSRQQIEQLEAQLPTLEAQVPGATDFDRQYVGVELDGRQLIYLNAFRLPDQSETDPAREAIRVCDGGRQFWGALFDPASNQFSEVEFNGG
;
A
#
# COMPACT_ATOMS: atom_id res chain seq x y z
N MET A 1 63.99 22.61 -58.56
CA MET A 1 63.23 21.49 -59.13
C MET A 1 62.08 21.16 -58.23
N ASN A 2 60.92 21.77 -58.46
CA ASN A 2 59.68 21.64 -57.64
C ASN A 2 58.81 20.52 -58.24
N ARG A 3 58.52 19.49 -57.45
CA ARG A 3 57.52 18.48 -57.83
C ARG A 3 56.25 18.74 -56.96
N PHE A 4 55.22 19.25 -57.59
CA PHE A 4 53.86 19.31 -57.06
C PHE A 4 53.20 17.93 -57.11
N LEU A 5 52.69 17.43 -55.96
CA LEU A 5 51.80 16.29 -55.88
C LEU A 5 50.33 16.78 -55.81
N PRO A 6 49.44 16.20 -56.61
CA PRO A 6 48.04 16.57 -56.55
C PRO A 6 47.34 15.95 -55.32
N ARG A 7 46.54 16.77 -54.62
CA ARG A 7 45.63 16.35 -53.58
C ARG A 7 44.40 15.65 -54.17
N ALA A 8 44.21 14.39 -53.81
CA ALA A 8 43.00 13.64 -54.12
C ALA A 8 41.91 14.08 -53.19
N VAL A 9 40.79 14.58 -53.73
CA VAL A 9 39.55 14.91 -53.01
C VAL A 9 38.69 13.65 -53.00
N LEU A 10 38.42 13.14 -51.79
CA LEU A 10 37.54 12.01 -51.57
C LEU A 10 36.10 12.52 -51.36
N PRO A 11 35.06 12.08 -52.08
CA PRO A 11 33.69 12.48 -51.83
C PRO A 11 33.12 11.72 -50.63
N LEU A 12 32.57 12.50 -49.67
CA LEU A 12 31.86 11.99 -48.52
C LEU A 12 30.46 11.54 -48.99
N ALA A 13 30.23 10.23 -48.99
CA ALA A 13 28.90 9.68 -49.22
C ALA A 13 28.07 9.78 -47.95
N LEU A 14 27.05 10.65 -47.93
CA LEU A 14 26.03 10.71 -46.89
C LEU A 14 25.08 9.52 -47.04
N ALA A 15 25.17 8.52 -46.15
CA ALA A 15 24.16 7.47 -46.03
C ALA A 15 23.01 7.97 -45.20
N ALA A 16 21.85 8.21 -45.81
CA ALA A 16 20.59 8.50 -45.11
C ALA A 16 20.04 7.21 -44.51
N LEU A 17 20.06 7.09 -43.18
CA LEU A 17 19.31 6.05 -42.47
C LEU A 17 17.80 6.40 -42.47
N ALA A 18 17.05 5.71 -43.30
CA ALA A 18 15.58 5.72 -43.21
C ALA A 18 15.15 4.87 -42.01
N ALA A 19 14.71 5.53 -40.95
CA ALA A 19 14.05 4.85 -39.83
C ALA A 19 12.67 4.36 -40.28
N ALA A 20 12.55 3.06 -40.52
CA ALA A 20 11.28 2.40 -40.77
C ALA A 20 10.50 2.33 -39.44
N CYS A 21 9.49 3.20 -39.26
CA CYS A 21 8.47 3.03 -38.24
C CYS A 21 7.61 1.82 -38.61
N THR A 22 7.83 0.69 -37.94
CA THR A 22 6.95 -0.46 -38.00
C THR A 22 5.67 -0.11 -37.20
N PRO A 23 4.46 -0.13 -37.81
CA PRO A 23 3.25 0.05 -37.05
C PRO A 23 3.08 -1.15 -36.10
N ALA A 24 2.91 -0.86 -34.80
CA ALA A 24 2.57 -1.85 -33.80
C ALA A 24 1.26 -2.50 -34.18
N ASN A 25 1.30 -3.79 -34.48
CA ASN A 25 0.14 -4.60 -34.82
C ASN A 25 -0.69 -4.82 -33.54
N THR A 26 -1.60 -3.90 -33.24
CA THR A 26 -2.55 -4.01 -32.14
C THR A 26 -3.57 -5.09 -32.51
N ARG A 27 -3.39 -6.30 -31.99
CA ARG A 27 -4.43 -7.35 -32.05
C ARG A 27 -5.69 -6.82 -31.35
N PRO A 28 -6.85 -6.78 -32.03
CA PRO A 28 -8.11 -6.48 -31.36
C PRO A 28 -8.46 -7.65 -30.46
N GLY A 29 -8.57 -7.42 -29.14
CA GLY A 29 -9.10 -8.42 -28.21
C GLY A 29 -8.25 -8.79 -27.00
N ALA A 30 -7.06 -8.21 -26.79
CA ALA A 30 -6.41 -8.32 -25.49
C ALA A 30 -7.05 -7.30 -24.54
N SER A 31 -7.94 -7.77 -23.66
CA SER A 31 -8.37 -6.99 -22.50
C SER A 31 -7.12 -6.62 -21.72
N VAL A 32 -6.79 -5.33 -21.69
CA VAL A 32 -5.75 -4.81 -20.79
C VAL A 32 -6.20 -5.17 -19.38
N PRO A 33 -5.41 -5.91 -18.57
CA PRO A 33 -5.80 -6.18 -17.20
C PRO A 33 -6.04 -4.83 -16.54
N THR A 34 -7.23 -4.61 -15.98
CA THR A 34 -7.52 -3.42 -15.20
C THR A 34 -6.56 -3.46 -14.03
N ALA A 35 -5.62 -2.54 -13.97
CA ALA A 35 -4.70 -2.44 -12.85
C ALA A 35 -5.54 -2.27 -11.59
N VAL A 36 -5.42 -3.22 -10.66
CA VAL A 36 -6.11 -3.14 -9.38
C VAL A 36 -5.58 -1.90 -8.68
N LYS A 37 -6.46 -0.99 -8.27
CA LYS A 37 -6.08 0.22 -7.57
C LYS A 37 -5.56 -0.17 -6.20
N ALA A 38 -4.29 0.09 -5.92
CA ALA A 38 -3.74 -0.07 -4.58
C ALA A 38 -4.50 0.81 -3.59
N GLY A 39 -4.81 0.26 -2.41
CA GLY A 39 -5.46 1.00 -1.35
C GLY A 39 -4.60 2.17 -0.84
N GLN A 40 -5.24 3.18 -0.28
CA GLN A 40 -4.59 4.32 0.34
C GLN A 40 -4.33 4.04 1.82
N SER A 41 -3.35 4.74 2.42
CA SER A 41 -3.03 4.55 3.83
C SER A 41 -2.78 5.85 4.59
N TRP A 42 -3.15 5.86 5.87
CA TRP A 42 -3.01 7.01 6.77
C TRP A 42 -2.46 6.56 8.12
N VAL A 43 -1.49 7.30 8.65
CA VAL A 43 -0.98 7.11 10.01
C VAL A 43 -1.78 7.97 10.98
N VAL A 44 -2.44 7.34 11.93
CA VAL A 44 -3.21 8.01 12.97
C VAL A 44 -2.30 8.29 14.16
N THR A 45 -2.01 9.57 14.40
CA THR A 45 -1.11 10.01 15.48
C THR A 45 -1.83 10.64 16.66
N ARG A 46 -3.13 10.96 16.53
CA ARG A 46 -3.95 11.56 17.59
C ARG A 46 -4.49 10.46 18.52
N PRO A 47 -4.14 10.45 19.83
CA PRO A 47 -4.56 9.37 20.74
C PRO A 47 -6.06 9.15 20.80
N VAL A 48 -6.86 10.22 20.73
CA VAL A 48 -8.33 10.13 20.74
C VAL A 48 -8.86 9.38 19.50
N ILE A 49 -8.29 9.65 18.33
CA ILE A 49 -8.67 8.94 17.09
C ILE A 49 -8.13 7.50 17.13
N ALA A 50 -6.90 7.32 17.61
CA ALA A 50 -6.28 6.00 17.75
C ALA A 50 -7.14 5.07 18.63
N SER A 51 -7.64 5.55 19.77
CA SER A 51 -8.53 4.77 20.63
C SER A 51 -9.84 4.41 19.94
N GLN A 52 -10.38 5.30 19.11
CA GLN A 52 -11.59 5.03 18.32
C GLN A 52 -11.35 4.00 17.20
N VAL A 53 -10.19 4.03 16.54
CA VAL A 53 -9.81 3.01 15.53
C VAL A 53 -9.72 1.62 16.18
N LEU A 54 -9.24 1.54 17.42
CA LEU A 54 -9.14 0.28 18.17
C LEU A 54 -10.48 -0.19 18.74
N ASP A 55 -11.47 0.69 18.89
CA ASP A 55 -12.81 0.34 19.36
C ASP A 55 -13.63 -0.28 18.22
N THR A 56 -13.36 -1.54 17.94
CA THR A 56 -14.05 -2.31 16.91
C THR A 56 -15.31 -2.94 17.45
N CYS A 57 -16.45 -2.80 16.76
CA CYS A 57 -17.75 -3.23 17.29
C CYS A 57 -17.93 -4.75 17.28
N SER A 58 -17.39 -5.45 16.29
CA SER A 58 -17.78 -6.82 15.98
C SER A 58 -16.60 -7.77 15.78
N ARG A 59 -15.39 -7.32 16.05
CA ARG A 59 -14.19 -8.17 16.03
C ARG A 59 -13.34 -7.92 17.27
N PRO A 60 -12.50 -8.89 17.67
CA PRO A 60 -11.48 -8.64 18.69
C PRO A 60 -10.59 -7.47 18.31
N SER A 61 -10.25 -6.65 19.31
CA SER A 61 -9.34 -5.52 19.17
C SER A 61 -8.22 -5.67 20.19
N PRO A 62 -6.99 -5.25 19.89
CA PRO A 62 -5.87 -5.26 20.85
C PRO A 62 -6.14 -4.37 22.08
N GLY A 63 -7.13 -3.45 22.00
CA GLY A 63 -7.61 -2.69 23.14
C GLY A 63 -8.55 -3.44 24.08
N GLN A 64 -8.98 -4.65 23.74
CA GLN A 64 -9.90 -5.48 24.54
C GLN A 64 -9.23 -6.83 24.89
N PRO A 65 -9.24 -7.27 26.15
CA PRO A 65 -9.86 -6.59 27.31
C PRO A 65 -9.13 -5.30 27.70
N PRO A 66 -9.82 -4.40 28.46
CA PRO A 66 -9.24 -3.13 28.92
C PRO A 66 -7.87 -3.33 29.56
N GLY A 67 -6.91 -2.45 29.24
CA GLY A 67 -5.57 -2.47 29.83
C GLY A 67 -4.50 -3.19 28.99
N ARG A 68 -4.84 -3.84 27.89
CA ARG A 68 -3.80 -4.37 26.99
C ARG A 68 -2.98 -3.27 26.31
N VAL A 69 -3.64 -2.22 25.81
CA VAL A 69 -2.94 -1.07 25.21
C VAL A 69 -2.54 -0.09 26.31
N THR A 70 -1.24 0.10 26.51
CA THR A 70 -0.67 0.96 27.54
C THR A 70 -0.24 2.32 27.02
N GLY A 71 -0.12 2.48 25.70
CA GLY A 71 0.28 3.74 25.08
C GLY A 71 0.10 3.75 23.57
N TYR A 72 0.29 4.94 22.98
CA TYR A 72 0.29 5.18 21.55
C TYR A 72 1.60 5.82 21.13
N TRP A 73 2.07 5.46 19.94
CA TRP A 73 3.27 6.05 19.33
C TRP A 73 3.06 6.28 17.84
N ALA A 74 3.90 7.10 17.23
CA ALA A 74 3.83 7.40 15.81
C ALA A 74 4.82 6.52 15.04
N PRO A 75 4.34 5.54 14.23
CA PRO A 75 5.21 4.76 13.37
C PRO A 75 5.97 5.64 12.39
N SER A 76 7.25 5.37 12.21
CA SER A 76 8.08 6.04 11.21
C SER A 76 7.66 5.61 9.80
N ARG A 77 7.99 6.44 8.82
CA ARG A 77 7.79 6.10 7.40
C ARG A 77 8.42 4.75 7.03
N GLN A 78 9.63 4.47 7.52
CA GLN A 78 10.33 3.21 7.25
C GLN A 78 9.55 2.00 7.79
N GLN A 79 8.97 2.10 9.00
CA GLN A 79 8.18 1.02 9.59
C GLN A 79 6.85 0.80 8.83
N ILE A 80 6.24 1.86 8.30
CA ILE A 80 5.06 1.73 7.44
C ILE A 80 5.45 1.07 6.10
N GLU A 81 6.54 1.48 5.46
CA GLU A 81 7.03 0.86 4.24
C GLU A 81 7.36 -0.63 4.45
N GLN A 82 7.92 -0.99 5.62
CA GLN A 82 8.18 -2.37 6.02
C GLN A 82 6.88 -3.17 6.16
N LEU A 83 5.86 -2.62 6.83
CA LEU A 83 4.54 -3.22 6.97
C LEU A 83 3.88 -3.43 5.60
N GLU A 84 3.86 -2.40 4.75
CA GLU A 84 3.25 -2.45 3.42
C GLU A 84 3.90 -3.53 2.54
N ALA A 85 5.22 -3.72 2.64
CA ALA A 85 5.95 -4.78 1.94
C ALA A 85 5.53 -6.19 2.37
N GLN A 86 4.96 -6.35 3.58
CA GLN A 86 4.48 -7.63 4.10
C GLN A 86 2.99 -7.90 3.82
N LEU A 87 2.20 -6.91 3.38
CA LEU A 87 0.76 -7.13 3.07
C LEU A 87 0.49 -8.31 2.11
N PRO A 88 1.30 -8.54 1.07
CA PRO A 88 1.09 -9.69 0.18
C PRO A 88 1.15 -11.05 0.89
N THR A 89 1.79 -11.14 2.06
CA THR A 89 1.85 -12.39 2.84
C THR A 89 0.49 -12.78 3.42
N LEU A 90 -0.44 -11.82 3.52
CA LEU A 90 -1.80 -12.04 4.01
C LEU A 90 -2.77 -12.54 2.93
N GLU A 91 -2.36 -12.64 1.66
CA GLU A 91 -3.24 -12.96 0.54
C GLU A 91 -4.06 -14.24 0.74
N ALA A 92 -3.49 -15.26 1.38
CA ALA A 92 -4.18 -16.52 1.66
C ALA A 92 -5.32 -16.36 2.69
N GLN A 93 -5.22 -15.41 3.61
CA GLN A 93 -6.22 -15.13 4.66
C GLN A 93 -7.16 -14.00 4.24
N VAL A 94 -6.62 -12.99 3.58
CA VAL A 94 -7.30 -11.78 3.13
C VAL A 94 -7.03 -11.58 1.62
N PRO A 95 -7.82 -12.17 0.73
CA PRO A 95 -7.67 -11.96 -0.70
C PRO A 95 -7.76 -10.49 -1.08
N GLY A 96 -6.76 -9.99 -1.82
CA GLY A 96 -6.63 -8.59 -2.19
C GLY A 96 -6.29 -7.67 -1.01
N ALA A 97 -5.48 -8.14 -0.05
CA ALA A 97 -5.11 -7.36 1.15
C ALA A 97 -4.50 -5.99 0.81
N THR A 98 -3.80 -5.87 -0.31
CA THR A 98 -3.20 -4.61 -0.79
C THR A 98 -4.19 -3.60 -1.35
N ASP A 99 -5.43 -4.03 -1.66
CA ASP A 99 -6.44 -3.19 -2.32
C ASP A 99 -7.32 -2.43 -1.34
N PHE A 100 -7.22 -2.75 -0.05
CA PHE A 100 -7.96 -2.08 1.00
C PHE A 100 -7.33 -0.73 1.33
N ASP A 101 -8.17 0.25 1.66
CA ASP A 101 -7.73 1.44 2.35
C ASP A 101 -7.40 1.11 3.81
N ARG A 102 -6.43 1.82 4.41
CA ARG A 102 -5.84 1.42 5.70
C ARG A 102 -5.54 2.60 6.61
N GLN A 103 -5.92 2.46 7.88
CA GLN A 103 -5.41 3.32 8.96
C GLN A 103 -4.40 2.55 9.80
N TYR A 104 -3.28 3.19 10.16
CA TYR A 104 -2.23 2.62 10.99
C TYR A 104 -2.15 3.34 12.33
N VAL A 105 -2.17 2.57 13.40
CA VAL A 105 -2.05 3.07 14.77
C VAL A 105 -0.86 2.39 15.44
N GLY A 106 0.14 3.17 15.86
CA GLY A 106 1.20 2.64 16.73
C GLY A 106 0.68 2.44 18.14
N VAL A 107 0.77 1.23 18.66
CA VAL A 107 0.29 0.84 20.00
C VAL A 107 1.42 0.25 20.82
N GLU A 108 1.42 0.54 22.11
CA GLU A 108 2.19 -0.21 23.10
C GLU A 108 1.30 -1.28 23.71
N LEU A 109 1.62 -2.55 23.47
CA LEU A 109 0.85 -3.70 23.86
C LEU A 109 1.76 -4.72 24.53
N ASP A 110 1.47 -5.06 25.78
CA ASP A 110 2.23 -6.04 26.57
C ASP A 110 3.76 -5.72 26.55
N GLY A 111 4.12 -4.43 26.64
CA GLY A 111 5.51 -3.94 26.64
C GLY A 111 6.21 -3.94 25.27
N ARG A 112 5.47 -4.15 24.19
CA ARG A 112 5.97 -4.17 22.80
C ARG A 112 5.36 -3.02 21.99
N GLN A 113 6.16 -2.45 21.10
CA GLN A 113 5.68 -1.49 20.11
C GLN A 113 5.22 -2.22 18.85
N LEU A 114 3.92 -2.21 18.62
CA LEU A 114 3.27 -2.84 17.48
C LEU A 114 2.53 -1.79 16.65
N ILE A 115 2.19 -2.13 15.42
CA ILE A 115 1.36 -1.30 14.55
C ILE A 115 0.04 -2.03 14.33
N TYR A 116 -1.06 -1.43 14.79
CA TYR A 116 -2.40 -1.92 14.46
C TYR A 116 -2.80 -1.42 13.08
N LEU A 117 -3.15 -2.34 12.22
CA LEU A 117 -3.72 -2.12 10.90
C LEU A 117 -5.24 -2.19 10.99
N ASN A 118 -5.94 -1.15 10.60
CA ASN A 118 -7.39 -1.14 10.38
C ASN A 118 -7.64 -0.98 8.87
N ALA A 119 -8.07 -2.04 8.22
CA ALA A 119 -8.31 -2.08 6.79
C ALA A 119 -9.80 -2.04 6.47
N PHE A 120 -10.16 -1.31 5.42
CA PHE A 120 -11.55 -1.06 5.07
C PHE A 120 -11.74 -0.81 3.57
N ARG A 121 -12.95 -1.04 3.10
CA ARG A 121 -13.45 -0.57 1.80
C ARG A 121 -14.71 0.24 2.04
N LEU A 122 -14.61 1.54 1.91
CA LEU A 122 -15.76 2.43 1.99
C LEU A 122 -16.47 2.52 0.63
N PRO A 123 -17.79 2.77 0.62
CA PRO A 123 -18.49 3.12 -0.61
C PRO A 123 -17.89 4.38 -1.26
N ASP A 124 -17.92 4.47 -2.59
CA ASP A 124 -17.36 5.61 -3.35
C ASP A 124 -17.95 6.98 -2.97
N GLN A 125 -19.13 7.00 -2.37
CA GLN A 125 -19.83 8.21 -1.93
C GLN A 125 -19.70 8.45 -0.41
N SER A 126 -18.76 7.81 0.25
CA SER A 126 -18.53 8.04 1.69
C SER A 126 -18.00 9.45 1.91
N GLU A 127 -18.66 10.18 2.82
CA GLU A 127 -18.21 11.52 3.26
C GLU A 127 -17.14 11.44 4.36
N THR A 128 -16.81 10.24 4.85
CA THR A 128 -15.84 10.02 5.93
C THR A 128 -14.42 10.26 5.42
N ASP A 129 -13.64 11.07 6.14
CA ASP A 129 -12.24 11.36 5.83
C ASP A 129 -11.29 10.51 6.70
N PRO A 130 -10.68 9.43 6.15
CA PRO A 130 -9.80 8.56 6.92
C PRO A 130 -8.54 9.24 7.48
N ALA A 131 -8.18 10.42 6.97
CA ALA A 131 -7.06 11.20 7.50
C ALA A 131 -7.40 11.89 8.83
N ARG A 132 -8.68 12.08 9.13
CA ARG A 132 -9.16 12.89 10.27
C ARG A 132 -10.03 12.12 11.25
N GLU A 133 -10.67 11.05 10.80
CA GLU A 133 -11.67 10.29 11.53
C GLU A 133 -11.28 8.82 11.64
N ALA A 134 -11.72 8.17 12.69
CA ALA A 134 -11.61 6.73 12.83
C ALA A 134 -12.64 6.03 11.94
N ILE A 135 -12.20 5.14 11.10
CA ILE A 135 -13.11 4.28 10.33
C ILE A 135 -13.54 3.13 11.22
N ARG A 136 -14.83 3.16 11.61
CA ARG A 136 -15.48 2.13 12.43
C ARG A 136 -16.74 1.69 11.72
N VAL A 137 -16.81 0.42 11.39
CA VAL A 137 -18.01 -0.19 10.81
C VAL A 137 -18.33 -1.46 11.59
N CYS A 138 -19.51 -1.54 12.15
CA CYS A 138 -20.03 -2.75 12.78
C CYS A 138 -20.62 -3.63 11.68
N ASP A 139 -20.41 -4.94 11.77
CA ASP A 139 -20.99 -5.92 10.87
C ASP A 139 -20.64 -5.71 9.38
N GLY A 140 -19.43 -5.14 9.13
CA GLY A 140 -18.94 -4.88 7.78
C GLY A 140 -18.41 -6.14 7.04
N GLY A 141 -18.40 -7.28 7.71
CA GLY A 141 -17.95 -8.56 7.15
C GLY A 141 -16.53 -8.47 6.61
N ARG A 142 -16.31 -9.14 5.48
CA ARG A 142 -14.98 -9.23 4.86
C ARG A 142 -14.47 -7.93 4.22
N GLN A 143 -15.28 -6.86 4.18
CA GLN A 143 -14.84 -5.55 3.70
C GLN A 143 -14.09 -4.74 4.76
N PHE A 144 -14.05 -5.25 6.00
CA PHE A 144 -13.38 -4.61 7.12
C PHE A 144 -12.62 -5.65 7.92
N TRP A 145 -11.33 -5.43 8.13
CA TRP A 145 -10.49 -6.33 8.89
C TRP A 145 -9.37 -5.58 9.60
N GLY A 146 -8.74 -6.21 10.55
CA GLY A 146 -7.60 -5.65 11.27
C GLY A 146 -6.54 -6.70 11.54
N ALA A 147 -5.34 -6.24 11.82
CA ALA A 147 -4.20 -7.07 12.21
C ALA A 147 -3.21 -6.28 13.06
N LEU A 148 -2.37 -6.99 13.80
CA LEU A 148 -1.18 -6.44 14.43
C LEU A 148 0.04 -6.75 13.58
N PHE A 149 0.90 -5.76 13.39
CA PHE A 149 2.21 -5.91 12.78
C PHE A 149 3.31 -5.61 13.79
N ASP A 150 4.28 -6.48 13.88
CA ASP A 150 5.46 -6.30 14.71
C ASP A 150 6.66 -5.88 13.84
N PRO A 151 7.12 -4.62 13.93
CA PRO A 151 8.28 -4.16 13.17
C PRO A 151 9.58 -4.89 13.53
N ALA A 152 9.69 -5.45 14.74
CA ALA A 152 10.89 -6.14 15.19
C ALA A 152 11.03 -7.52 14.57
N SER A 153 9.92 -8.28 14.45
CA SER A 153 9.90 -9.60 13.81
C SER A 153 9.50 -9.56 12.33
N ASN A 154 9.01 -8.43 11.85
CA ASN A 154 8.49 -8.24 10.49
C ASN A 154 7.32 -9.17 10.16
N GLN A 155 6.40 -9.41 11.11
CA GLN A 155 5.31 -10.36 10.98
C GLN A 155 3.97 -9.76 11.38
N PHE A 156 2.90 -10.23 10.70
CA PHE A 156 1.53 -10.01 11.10
C PHE A 156 1.03 -11.06 12.09
N SER A 157 0.12 -10.65 12.95
CA SER A 157 -0.62 -11.50 13.87
C SER A 157 -2.04 -10.92 14.10
N GLU A 158 -2.90 -11.70 14.74
CA GLU A 158 -4.26 -11.28 15.11
C GLU A 158 -5.05 -10.72 13.91
N VAL A 159 -5.05 -11.46 12.78
CA VAL A 159 -5.82 -11.08 11.58
C VAL A 159 -7.27 -11.46 11.79
N GLU A 160 -8.15 -10.44 11.90
CA GLU A 160 -9.56 -10.63 12.24
C GLU A 160 -10.48 -9.81 11.32
N PHE A 161 -11.60 -10.41 10.92
CA PHE A 161 -12.64 -9.72 10.14
C PHE A 161 -13.71 -9.11 11.02
N ASN A 162 -14.40 -8.12 10.51
CA ASN A 162 -15.37 -7.30 11.23
C ASN A 162 -16.78 -7.92 11.24
N GLY A 163 -16.91 -9.07 11.83
CA GLY A 163 -18.16 -9.82 11.87
C GLY A 163 -18.50 -10.52 10.55
N GLY A 164 -19.48 -11.40 10.55
CA GLY A 164 -19.97 -12.13 9.38
C GLY A 164 -21.35 -12.68 9.67
#